data_0c49b72881302c16241d93c2c1927ce0
#
_entry.id   0c49b72881302c16241d93c2c1927ce0
#
_cell.length_a   1.000
_cell.length_b   1.000
_cell.length_c   1.000
_cell.angle_alpha   90.00
_cell.angle_beta   90.00
_cell.angle_gamma   90.00
#
_symmetry.space_group_name_H-M   'P 1'
#
loop_
_entity.id
_entity.type
_entity.pdbx_description
1 polymer ?
#
loop_
_entity_poly.entity_id
_entity_poly.type
_entity_poly.pdbx_seq_one_letter_code
_entity_poly.pdbx_strand_id
1 'polypeptide(L)'
;MEASTVYYTDFRCPVGTSLTEKLRRLCIAAGIKNIDMEGKFVAIKMHFGELGNLAYLRPNYAKVVADLCKEQGGMPFLTDCNTLYPGSRKNALEHLSCAQLNGFWPMTTGCQVIIADGLRGTDEVEVPVPNGEYCKTAKIGRAIMDADIFISLSRGSRAGKMEQHASGHPAVQESLCRGCHRCAKECGSDAIVYNEQNKAVIDQDKCKGCGRCIGACNFDAIYALCDSANEMLDRKMAEYAAAVCAG
;
A
#
# COMPACT_ATOMS: atom_id res chain seq x y z
N MET A 1 -15.62 21.90 10.96
CA MET A 1 -14.54 21.72 9.95
C MET A 1 -15.08 22.20 8.61
N GLU A 2 -14.35 23.05 7.94
CA GLU A 2 -14.67 23.47 6.57
C GLU A 2 -14.41 22.30 5.62
N ALA A 3 -15.28 22.06 4.64
CA ALA A 3 -15.11 20.97 3.71
C ALA A 3 -13.94 21.24 2.76
N SER A 4 -13.08 20.23 2.54
CA SER A 4 -11.97 20.34 1.60
C SER A 4 -12.48 20.45 0.16
N THR A 5 -11.84 21.32 -0.63
CA THR A 5 -12.14 21.43 -2.06
C THR A 5 -11.55 20.23 -2.81
N VAL A 6 -12.38 19.55 -3.60
CA VAL A 6 -11.97 18.43 -4.44
C VAL A 6 -11.90 18.89 -5.90
N TYR A 7 -10.75 18.66 -6.54
CA TYR A 7 -10.52 18.93 -7.95
C TYR A 7 -10.68 17.64 -8.75
N TYR A 8 -11.45 17.70 -9.83
CA TYR A 8 -11.80 16.53 -10.63
C TYR A 8 -11.58 16.79 -12.13
N THR A 9 -11.15 15.78 -12.85
CA THR A 9 -11.17 15.72 -14.32
C THR A 9 -11.51 14.32 -14.78
N ASP A 10 -12.18 14.20 -15.94
CA ASP A 10 -12.50 12.91 -16.55
C ASP A 10 -11.34 12.37 -17.41
N PHE A 11 -11.50 11.18 -17.97
CA PHE A 11 -10.53 10.55 -18.89
C PHE A 11 -10.70 10.95 -20.36
N ARG A 12 -11.66 11.81 -20.71
CA ARG A 12 -11.85 12.28 -22.07
C ARG A 12 -10.71 13.21 -22.45
N CYS A 13 -10.05 12.93 -23.58
CA CYS A 13 -8.96 13.76 -24.09
C CYS A 13 -9.37 14.36 -25.44
N PRO A 14 -9.52 15.68 -25.54
CA PRO A 14 -9.60 16.36 -26.85
C PRO A 14 -8.33 16.12 -27.67
N VAL A 15 -8.43 16.26 -28.98
CA VAL A 15 -7.26 16.20 -29.87
C VAL A 15 -6.21 17.21 -29.40
N GLY A 16 -4.96 16.76 -29.26
CA GLY A 16 -3.84 17.59 -28.81
C GLY A 16 -3.67 17.70 -27.29
N THR A 17 -4.52 17.04 -26.49
CA THR A 17 -4.36 17.02 -25.02
C THR A 17 -4.21 15.59 -24.52
N SER A 18 -3.16 15.28 -23.76
CA SER A 18 -2.93 13.97 -23.16
C SER A 18 -3.50 13.89 -21.74
N LEU A 19 -3.68 12.65 -21.22
CA LEU A 19 -4.05 12.43 -19.82
C LEU A 19 -3.00 12.98 -18.83
N THR A 20 -1.74 12.91 -19.19
CA THR A 20 -0.64 13.45 -18.38
C THR A 20 -0.69 14.97 -18.31
N GLU A 21 -1.02 15.63 -19.42
CA GLU A 21 -1.23 17.09 -19.42
C GLU A 21 -2.47 17.48 -18.62
N LYS A 22 -3.55 16.72 -18.70
CA LYS A 22 -4.73 16.97 -17.86
C LYS A 22 -4.41 16.81 -16.39
N LEU A 23 -3.65 15.76 -15.99
CA LEU A 23 -3.20 15.59 -14.62
C LEU A 23 -2.34 16.78 -14.17
N ARG A 24 -1.38 17.21 -14.97
CA ARG A 24 -0.56 18.38 -14.67
C ARG A 24 -1.40 19.62 -14.37
N ARG A 25 -2.35 19.94 -15.25
CA ARG A 25 -3.26 21.09 -15.08
C ARG A 25 -4.12 20.92 -13.82
N LEU A 26 -4.59 19.73 -13.54
CA LEU A 26 -5.38 19.42 -12.34
C LEU A 26 -4.57 19.66 -11.06
N CYS A 27 -3.33 19.17 -11.00
CA CYS A 27 -2.43 19.38 -9.87
C CYS A 27 -2.13 20.88 -9.66
N ILE A 28 -1.92 21.61 -10.75
CA ILE A 28 -1.71 23.06 -10.68
C ILE A 28 -2.96 23.79 -10.15
N ALA A 29 -4.13 23.45 -10.67
CA ALA A 29 -5.40 24.01 -10.21
C ALA A 29 -5.68 23.66 -8.75
N ALA A 30 -5.30 22.47 -8.30
CA ALA A 30 -5.39 22.05 -6.90
C ALA A 30 -4.38 22.72 -5.96
N GLY A 31 -3.48 23.55 -6.51
CA GLY A 31 -2.58 24.37 -5.70
C GLY A 31 -1.21 23.75 -5.41
N ILE A 32 -0.78 22.72 -6.13
CA ILE A 32 0.55 22.12 -5.90
C ILE A 32 1.68 23.16 -5.97
N LYS A 33 1.52 24.20 -6.80
CA LYS A 33 2.50 25.28 -6.95
C LYS A 33 2.54 26.25 -5.77
N ASN A 34 1.59 26.17 -4.85
CA ASN A 34 1.55 27.02 -3.65
C ASN A 34 2.30 26.36 -2.46
N ILE A 35 2.79 25.13 -2.65
CA ILE A 35 3.57 24.42 -1.65
C ILE A 35 5.02 24.83 -1.81
N ASP A 36 5.63 25.36 -0.76
CA ASP A 36 7.07 25.66 -0.72
C ASP A 36 7.86 24.34 -0.69
N MET A 37 8.50 23.99 -1.81
CA MET A 37 9.27 22.73 -1.97
C MET A 37 10.77 22.96 -2.10
N GLU A 38 11.23 24.22 -2.11
CA GLU A 38 12.65 24.53 -2.35
C GLU A 38 13.56 23.83 -1.33
N GLY A 39 14.47 23.00 -1.81
CA GLY A 39 15.42 22.25 -0.99
C GLY A 39 14.83 21.16 -0.11
N LYS A 40 13.54 20.81 -0.26
CA LYS A 40 12.82 19.85 0.59
C LYS A 40 12.72 18.47 -0.04
N PHE A 41 12.76 17.44 0.81
CA PHE A 41 12.45 16.07 0.41
C PHE A 41 10.94 15.88 0.23
N VAL A 42 10.52 15.35 -0.92
CA VAL A 42 9.12 15.12 -1.25
C VAL A 42 8.87 13.65 -1.44
N ALA A 43 8.22 13.00 -0.48
CA ALA A 43 7.83 11.60 -0.57
C ALA A 43 6.57 11.47 -1.43
N ILE A 44 6.67 10.87 -2.60
CA ILE A 44 5.54 10.54 -3.46
C ILE A 44 5.20 9.07 -3.22
N LYS A 45 4.22 8.82 -2.35
CA LYS A 45 3.77 7.47 -2.00
C LYS A 45 2.83 6.94 -3.07
N MET A 46 3.14 5.75 -3.56
CA MET A 46 2.27 5.03 -4.48
C MET A 46 2.50 3.52 -4.40
N HIS A 47 1.53 2.77 -4.89
CA HIS A 47 1.64 1.32 -5.02
C HIS A 47 2.36 0.97 -6.34
N PHE A 48 3.48 0.25 -6.26
CA PHE A 48 4.29 -0.11 -7.43
C PHE A 48 3.75 -1.29 -8.25
N GLY A 49 2.59 -1.82 -7.90
CA GLY A 49 1.99 -3.00 -8.53
C GLY A 49 2.56 -4.32 -7.99
N GLU A 50 1.88 -5.41 -8.31
CA GLU A 50 2.39 -6.78 -8.16
C GLU A 50 2.74 -7.34 -9.54
N LEU A 51 3.74 -8.23 -9.60
CA LEU A 51 4.11 -8.86 -10.85
C LEU A 51 2.94 -9.66 -11.43
N GLY A 52 2.63 -9.42 -12.72
CA GLY A 52 1.51 -10.03 -13.40
C GLY A 52 0.17 -9.31 -13.23
N ASN A 53 0.05 -8.32 -12.35
CA ASN A 53 -1.13 -7.48 -12.20
C ASN A 53 -0.88 -6.10 -12.82
N LEU A 54 -1.56 -5.77 -13.90
CA LEU A 54 -1.42 -4.48 -14.61
C LEU A 54 -2.36 -3.38 -14.08
N ALA A 55 -3.12 -3.66 -13.03
CA ALA A 55 -4.09 -2.73 -12.46
C ALA A 55 -3.47 -1.80 -11.40
N TYR A 56 -2.40 -1.10 -11.77
CA TYR A 56 -1.76 -0.07 -10.92
C TYR A 56 -1.65 1.26 -11.69
N LEU A 57 -1.39 2.35 -10.97
CA LEU A 57 -1.11 3.65 -11.61
C LEU A 57 0.17 3.57 -12.43
N ARG A 58 0.12 4.05 -13.65
CA ARG A 58 1.27 3.98 -14.56
C ARG A 58 2.39 4.95 -14.14
N PRO A 59 3.67 4.60 -14.38
CA PRO A 59 4.82 5.46 -14.08
C PRO A 59 4.73 6.88 -14.67
N ASN A 60 4.05 7.04 -15.80
CA ASN A 60 3.80 8.34 -16.45
C ASN A 60 3.10 9.35 -15.53
N TYR A 61 2.18 8.90 -14.66
CA TYR A 61 1.50 9.78 -13.72
C TYR A 61 2.45 10.19 -12.58
N ALA A 62 3.27 9.26 -12.08
CA ALA A 62 4.30 9.56 -11.10
C ALA A 62 5.29 10.59 -11.64
N LYS A 63 5.71 10.44 -12.91
CA LYS A 63 6.60 11.40 -13.57
C LYS A 63 6.03 12.81 -13.58
N VAL A 64 4.76 13.00 -13.91
CA VAL A 64 4.11 14.32 -13.93
C VAL A 64 4.22 15.01 -12.56
N VAL A 65 3.96 14.27 -11.49
CA VAL A 65 4.03 14.83 -10.13
C VAL A 65 5.49 15.10 -9.72
N ALA A 66 6.40 14.18 -10.02
CA ALA A 66 7.81 14.36 -9.74
C ALA A 66 8.39 15.57 -10.48
N ASP A 67 8.03 15.78 -11.75
CA ASP A 67 8.46 16.95 -12.54
C ASP A 67 7.91 18.25 -11.93
N LEU A 68 6.65 18.28 -11.48
CA LEU A 68 6.05 19.42 -10.80
C LEU A 68 6.77 19.76 -9.48
N CYS A 69 7.19 18.75 -8.72
CA CYS A 69 7.96 18.96 -7.49
C CYS A 69 9.34 19.56 -7.80
N LYS A 70 10.04 19.01 -8.80
CA LYS A 70 11.35 19.51 -9.23
C LYS A 70 11.33 20.92 -9.78
N GLU A 71 10.28 21.29 -10.50
CA GLU A 71 10.07 22.66 -11.01
C GLU A 71 9.99 23.69 -9.89
N GLN A 72 9.72 23.26 -8.67
CA GLN A 72 9.66 24.07 -7.46
C GLN A 72 10.87 23.87 -6.55
N GLY A 73 11.98 23.32 -7.07
CA GLY A 73 13.21 23.08 -6.30
C GLY A 73 13.15 21.94 -5.31
N GLY A 74 12.07 21.12 -5.32
CA GLY A 74 11.93 19.96 -4.45
C GLY A 74 12.77 18.77 -4.89
N MET A 75 13.08 17.88 -3.96
CA MET A 75 13.81 16.63 -4.15
C MET A 75 12.84 15.44 -4.04
N PRO A 76 12.07 15.12 -5.10
CA PRO A 76 11.09 14.04 -5.04
C PRO A 76 11.73 12.66 -5.10
N PHE A 77 11.12 11.72 -4.38
CA PHE A 77 11.37 10.28 -4.51
C PHE A 77 10.04 9.51 -4.47
N LEU A 78 9.99 8.39 -5.19
CA LEU A 78 8.86 7.46 -5.11
C LEU A 78 9.05 6.52 -3.94
N THR A 79 7.98 6.21 -3.22
CA THR A 79 8.07 5.34 -2.05
C THR A 79 6.83 4.46 -1.87
N ASP A 80 7.03 3.33 -1.24
CA ASP A 80 6.03 2.42 -0.68
C ASP A 80 6.67 1.67 0.48
N CYS A 81 5.87 0.93 1.25
CA CYS A 81 6.34 0.02 2.29
C CYS A 81 6.24 -1.45 1.83
N ASN A 82 7.04 -2.32 2.45
CA ASN A 82 7.00 -3.74 2.18
C ASN A 82 5.64 -4.34 2.59
N THR A 83 5.22 -5.40 1.90
CA THR A 83 3.95 -6.07 2.19
C THR A 83 4.12 -7.14 3.27
N LEU A 84 3.09 -7.31 4.09
CA LEU A 84 3.04 -8.36 5.11
C LEU A 84 2.73 -9.75 4.53
N TYR A 85 2.12 -9.80 3.34
CA TYR A 85 1.78 -11.05 2.66
C TYR A 85 2.91 -11.52 1.73
N PRO A 86 2.99 -12.82 1.44
CA PRO A 86 3.92 -13.36 0.45
C PRO A 86 3.66 -12.76 -0.94
N GLY A 87 4.72 -12.27 -1.58
CA GLY A 87 4.64 -11.66 -2.91
C GLY A 87 5.98 -11.07 -3.29
N SER A 88 6.02 -10.36 -4.40
CA SER A 88 7.23 -9.73 -4.93
C SER A 88 7.62 -8.44 -4.22
N ARG A 89 6.95 -8.07 -3.13
CA ARG A 89 7.20 -6.84 -2.37
C ARG A 89 7.41 -7.07 -0.86
N LYS A 90 7.79 -8.29 -0.45
CA LYS A 90 7.93 -8.68 0.96
C LYS A 90 9.22 -8.19 1.64
N ASN A 91 10.21 -7.75 0.86
CA ASN A 91 11.45 -7.12 1.32
C ASN A 91 11.91 -6.08 0.30
N ALA A 92 12.79 -5.15 0.70
CA ALA A 92 13.16 -4.03 -0.15
C ALA A 92 13.81 -4.44 -1.47
N LEU A 93 14.60 -5.50 -1.52
CA LEU A 93 15.28 -5.92 -2.75
C LEU A 93 14.29 -6.46 -3.79
N GLU A 94 13.40 -7.35 -3.35
CA GLU A 94 12.33 -7.88 -4.23
C GLU A 94 11.35 -6.76 -4.60
N HIS A 95 11.03 -5.85 -3.68
CA HIS A 95 10.15 -4.73 -3.91
C HIS A 95 10.71 -3.75 -4.94
N LEU A 96 11.99 -3.39 -4.83
CA LEU A 96 12.68 -2.56 -5.84
C LEU A 96 12.71 -3.25 -7.21
N SER A 97 12.99 -4.56 -7.25
CA SER A 97 12.95 -5.33 -8.50
C SER A 97 11.54 -5.34 -9.11
N CYS A 98 10.51 -5.53 -8.28
CA CYS A 98 9.11 -5.46 -8.72
C CYS A 98 8.75 -4.07 -9.27
N ALA A 99 9.14 -3.00 -8.57
CA ALA A 99 8.94 -1.63 -9.00
C ALA A 99 9.61 -1.36 -10.36
N GLN A 100 10.85 -1.81 -10.52
CA GLN A 100 11.61 -1.68 -11.77
C GLN A 100 10.94 -2.42 -12.93
N LEU A 101 10.51 -3.66 -12.73
CA LEU A 101 9.83 -4.46 -13.76
C LEU A 101 8.48 -3.85 -14.15
N ASN A 102 7.82 -3.16 -13.23
CA ASN A 102 6.58 -2.43 -13.48
C ASN A 102 6.80 -1.01 -14.02
N GLY A 103 8.07 -0.65 -14.31
CA GLY A 103 8.44 0.61 -14.96
C GLY A 103 8.70 1.78 -14.02
N PHE A 104 8.72 1.57 -12.69
CA PHE A 104 9.08 2.60 -11.72
C PHE A 104 10.59 2.62 -11.52
N TRP A 105 11.28 3.39 -12.34
CA TRP A 105 12.72 3.52 -12.36
C TRP A 105 13.13 4.97 -12.60
N PRO A 106 14.29 5.45 -12.13
CA PRO A 106 14.71 6.83 -12.32
C PRO A 106 14.71 7.31 -13.77
N MET A 107 15.01 6.43 -14.73
CA MET A 107 14.98 6.77 -16.16
C MET A 107 13.55 7.00 -16.70
N THR A 108 12.55 6.39 -16.11
CA THR A 108 11.15 6.50 -16.55
C THR A 108 10.38 7.57 -15.78
N THR A 109 10.63 7.67 -14.47
CA THR A 109 9.88 8.56 -13.57
C THR A 109 10.63 9.85 -13.24
N GLY A 110 11.94 9.87 -13.50
CA GLY A 110 12.79 11.03 -13.24
C GLY A 110 13.24 11.16 -11.77
N CYS A 111 12.85 10.27 -10.86
CA CYS A 111 13.26 10.32 -9.44
C CYS A 111 13.57 8.92 -8.92
N GLN A 112 14.28 8.87 -7.79
CA GLN A 112 14.69 7.62 -7.15
C GLN A 112 13.50 6.91 -6.50
N VAL A 113 13.66 5.61 -6.25
CA VAL A 113 12.71 4.77 -5.51
C VAL A 113 13.34 4.37 -4.19
N ILE A 114 12.66 4.63 -3.09
CA ILE A 114 13.08 4.29 -1.73
C ILE A 114 11.97 3.47 -1.08
N ILE A 115 12.30 2.31 -0.54
CA ILE A 115 11.36 1.52 0.27
C ILE A 115 11.41 2.05 1.69
N ALA A 116 10.30 2.64 2.14
CA ALA A 116 10.29 3.52 3.30
C ALA A 116 10.52 2.83 4.65
N ASP A 117 10.20 1.54 4.76
CA ASP A 117 10.30 0.74 5.98
C ASP A 117 11.53 -0.19 6.02
N GLY A 118 12.53 0.12 5.17
CA GLY A 118 13.83 -0.56 5.17
C GLY A 118 13.81 -1.97 4.57
N LEU A 119 14.92 -2.68 4.77
CA LEU A 119 15.17 -3.97 4.10
C LEU A 119 14.09 -5.02 4.39
N ARG A 120 13.59 -5.08 5.62
CA ARG A 120 12.67 -6.13 6.11
C ARG A 120 11.30 -5.61 6.53
N GLY A 121 10.97 -4.35 6.27
CA GLY A 121 9.71 -3.75 6.70
C GLY A 121 9.65 -3.50 8.21
N THR A 122 10.77 -3.16 8.84
CA THR A 122 10.89 -2.96 10.29
C THR A 122 11.46 -1.60 10.67
N ASP A 123 11.87 -0.80 9.69
CA ASP A 123 12.34 0.57 9.91
C ASP A 123 11.16 1.53 9.88
N GLU A 124 10.52 1.68 11.03
CA GLU A 124 9.26 2.39 11.18
C GLU A 124 9.27 3.34 12.38
N VAL A 125 8.43 4.37 12.32
CA VAL A 125 8.14 5.29 13.41
C VAL A 125 6.71 5.05 13.86
N GLU A 126 6.51 4.89 15.15
CA GLU A 126 5.18 4.81 15.73
C GLU A 126 4.66 6.22 16.03
N VAL A 127 3.50 6.56 15.45
CA VAL A 127 2.85 7.86 15.63
C VAL A 127 1.45 7.67 16.21
N PRO A 128 0.95 8.60 17.05
CA PRO A 128 -0.42 8.52 17.55
C PRO A 128 -1.41 8.74 16.41
N VAL A 129 -2.56 8.03 16.48
CA VAL A 129 -3.69 8.27 15.57
C VAL A 129 -4.67 9.23 16.26
N PRO A 130 -4.77 10.50 15.84
CA PRO A 130 -5.67 11.46 16.45
C PRO A 130 -7.13 10.99 16.36
N ASN A 131 -7.79 10.88 17.53
CA ASN A 131 -9.17 10.40 17.63
C ASN A 131 -9.42 8.99 17.05
N GLY A 132 -8.39 8.16 16.93
CA GLY A 132 -8.52 6.80 16.43
C GLY A 132 -9.43 5.96 17.32
N GLU A 133 -10.43 5.34 16.72
CA GLU A 133 -11.35 4.41 17.38
C GLU A 133 -10.74 2.99 17.42
N TYR A 134 -10.21 2.55 16.30
CA TYR A 134 -9.68 1.19 16.07
C TYR A 134 -8.17 1.08 16.24
N CYS A 135 -7.45 2.14 15.90
CA CYS A 135 -6.00 2.21 16.02
C CYS A 135 -5.61 3.38 16.91
N LYS A 136 -4.83 3.13 17.97
CA LYS A 136 -4.31 4.20 18.84
C LYS A 136 -3.01 4.76 18.33
N THR A 137 -2.24 3.92 17.65
CA THR A 137 -0.96 4.27 17.02
C THR A 137 -0.90 3.68 15.61
N ALA A 138 -0.15 4.31 14.74
CA ALA A 138 0.17 3.84 13.39
C ALA A 138 1.69 3.78 13.22
N LYS A 139 2.17 2.75 12.52
CA LYS A 139 3.58 2.56 12.19
C LYS A 139 3.83 3.05 10.77
N ILE A 140 4.61 4.08 10.65
CA ILE A 140 4.92 4.75 9.38
C ILE A 140 6.38 4.48 9.02
N GLY A 141 6.62 4.10 7.76
CA GLY A 141 7.99 3.87 7.28
C GLY A 141 8.89 5.09 7.47
N ARG A 142 10.10 4.87 7.97
CA ARG A 142 11.06 5.92 8.37
C ARG A 142 11.27 6.95 7.27
N ALA A 143 11.49 6.54 6.02
CA ALA A 143 11.77 7.47 4.95
C ALA A 143 10.58 8.40 4.60
N ILE A 144 9.35 8.01 4.95
CA ILE A 144 8.18 8.90 4.82
C ILE A 144 8.22 9.95 5.94
N MET A 145 8.55 9.55 7.16
CA MET A 145 8.65 10.45 8.30
C MET A 145 9.83 11.44 8.22
N ASP A 146 10.89 11.06 7.50
CA ASP A 146 12.05 11.91 7.26
C ASP A 146 11.84 12.90 6.10
N ALA A 147 10.73 12.77 5.34
CA ALA A 147 10.40 13.70 4.28
C ALA A 147 9.68 14.95 4.81
N ASP A 148 9.95 16.10 4.17
CA ASP A 148 9.31 17.37 4.53
C ASP A 148 7.89 17.50 3.97
N ILE A 149 7.61 16.80 2.86
CA ILE A 149 6.33 16.86 2.13
C ILE A 149 5.92 15.46 1.72
N PHE A 150 4.65 15.14 1.96
CA PHE A 150 4.04 13.89 1.57
C PHE A 150 2.97 14.08 0.49
N ILE A 151 3.08 13.36 -0.62
CA ILE A 151 2.09 13.33 -1.70
C ILE A 151 1.65 11.89 -1.92
N SER A 152 0.35 11.61 -1.76
CA SER A 152 -0.19 10.28 -2.03
C SER A 152 -0.75 10.19 -3.45
N LEU A 153 -0.22 9.27 -4.27
CA LEU A 153 -0.77 8.88 -5.55
C LEU A 153 -1.50 7.55 -5.39
N SER A 154 -2.81 7.62 -5.14
CA SER A 154 -3.62 6.45 -4.87
C SER A 154 -4.56 6.14 -6.03
N ARG A 155 -4.72 4.87 -6.32
CA ARG A 155 -5.79 4.37 -7.17
C ARG A 155 -6.96 3.98 -6.28
N GLY A 156 -8.15 4.55 -6.52
CA GLY A 156 -9.37 4.02 -5.93
C GLY A 156 -9.58 2.59 -6.41
N SER A 157 -9.33 1.60 -5.58
CA SER A 157 -9.75 0.23 -5.83
C SER A 157 -11.19 0.09 -5.32
N ARG A 158 -12.03 -0.68 -6.05
CA ARG A 158 -13.17 -1.28 -5.35
C ARG A 158 -12.55 -2.14 -4.25
N ALA A 159 -12.83 -1.76 -3.02
CA ALA A 159 -12.46 -2.45 -1.81
C ALA A 159 -12.88 -3.90 -1.91
N GLY A 160 -12.75 -4.80 -2.47
CA GLY A 160 -13.33 -6.15 -2.56
C GLY A 160 -12.33 -7.26 -2.83
N LYS A 161 -11.09 -6.96 -3.27
CA LYS A 161 -10.11 -8.02 -3.54
C LYS A 161 -8.76 -7.85 -2.85
N MET A 162 -8.36 -6.64 -2.47
CA MET A 162 -7.17 -6.44 -1.64
C MET A 162 -7.45 -6.68 -0.15
N GLU A 163 -8.69 -6.57 0.24
CA GLU A 163 -9.20 -6.71 1.60
C GLU A 163 -9.18 -8.15 2.11
N GLN A 164 -9.16 -9.14 1.23
CA GLN A 164 -9.09 -10.55 1.61
C GLN A 164 -7.79 -10.95 2.34
N HIS A 165 -6.80 -10.08 2.39
CA HIS A 165 -5.47 -10.43 2.88
C HIS A 165 -5.05 -9.79 4.20
N ALA A 166 -5.79 -8.85 4.75
CA ALA A 166 -5.27 -8.04 5.85
C ALA A 166 -6.17 -7.82 7.08
N SER A 167 -7.39 -8.33 7.17
CA SER A 167 -8.30 -7.78 8.18
C SER A 167 -9.22 -8.71 8.93
N GLY A 168 -9.03 -9.96 8.84
CA GLY A 168 -9.82 -10.89 9.64
C GLY A 168 -8.96 -12.06 10.08
N HIS A 169 -9.31 -12.65 11.21
CA HIS A 169 -8.79 -13.95 11.54
C HIS A 169 -9.19 -14.91 10.41
N PRO A 170 -8.25 -15.52 9.68
CA PRO A 170 -8.58 -16.40 8.58
C PRO A 170 -9.28 -17.66 9.08
N ALA A 171 -10.15 -18.21 8.24
CA ALA A 171 -10.79 -19.50 8.48
C ALA A 171 -10.35 -20.53 7.44
N VAL A 172 -10.53 -21.80 7.75
CA VAL A 172 -10.20 -22.91 6.86
C VAL A 172 -11.46 -23.60 6.38
N GLN A 173 -11.60 -23.73 5.06
CA GLN A 173 -12.59 -24.60 4.46
C GLN A 173 -12.01 -26.02 4.36
N GLU A 174 -12.34 -26.88 5.28
CA GLU A 174 -11.75 -28.20 5.43
C GLU A 174 -11.88 -29.07 4.17
N SER A 175 -12.99 -28.95 3.44
CA SER A 175 -13.24 -29.69 2.19
C SER A 175 -12.20 -29.40 1.11
N LEU A 176 -11.63 -28.20 1.08
CA LEU A 176 -10.60 -27.79 0.13
C LEU A 176 -9.18 -28.04 0.66
N CYS A 177 -9.02 -28.13 1.98
CA CYS A 177 -7.70 -28.32 2.59
C CYS A 177 -7.11 -29.69 2.23
N ARG A 178 -5.87 -29.71 1.76
CA ARG A 178 -5.13 -30.92 1.37
C ARG A 178 -4.08 -31.35 2.41
N GLY A 179 -3.97 -30.69 3.55
CA GLY A 179 -3.00 -31.01 4.58
C GLY A 179 -1.53 -30.86 4.13
N CYS A 180 -1.25 -29.91 3.25
CA CYS A 180 0.10 -29.73 2.68
C CYS A 180 1.09 -28.97 3.58
N HIS A 181 0.66 -28.49 4.74
CA HIS A 181 1.43 -27.80 5.77
C HIS A 181 2.13 -26.49 5.35
N ARG A 182 1.86 -25.94 4.16
CA ARG A 182 2.45 -24.67 3.71
C ARG A 182 2.05 -23.50 4.58
N CYS A 183 0.78 -23.41 4.93
CA CYS A 183 0.24 -22.32 5.75
C CYS A 183 0.90 -22.25 7.13
N ALA A 184 1.20 -23.40 7.76
CA ALA A 184 1.88 -23.43 9.05
C ALA A 184 3.35 -22.95 8.94
N LYS A 185 4.04 -23.27 7.85
CA LYS A 185 5.42 -22.81 7.61
C LYS A 185 5.51 -21.28 7.49
N GLU A 186 4.47 -20.65 6.97
CA GLU A 186 4.39 -19.20 6.80
C GLU A 186 3.80 -18.48 8.04
N CYS A 187 3.32 -19.23 9.03
CA CYS A 187 2.71 -18.66 10.21
C CYS A 187 3.76 -18.28 11.26
N GLY A 188 4.13 -17.01 11.31
CA GLY A 188 5.11 -16.51 12.30
C GLY A 188 4.60 -16.43 13.74
N SER A 189 3.35 -16.84 14.02
CA SER A 189 2.77 -16.89 15.36
C SER A 189 2.40 -18.30 15.81
N ASP A 190 2.77 -19.32 15.05
CA ASP A 190 2.47 -20.75 15.30
C ASP A 190 0.98 -21.02 15.61
N ALA A 191 0.10 -20.25 14.95
CA ALA A 191 -1.34 -20.32 15.14
C ALA A 191 -2.02 -21.44 14.33
N ILE A 192 -1.28 -22.21 13.49
CA ILE A 192 -1.87 -23.22 12.63
C ILE A 192 -1.46 -24.62 13.10
N VAL A 193 -2.46 -25.38 13.47
CA VAL A 193 -2.35 -26.80 13.86
C VAL A 193 -3.13 -27.66 12.86
N TYR A 194 -3.05 -28.98 13.01
CA TYR A 194 -3.75 -29.94 12.13
C TYR A 194 -4.62 -30.88 12.96
N ASN A 195 -5.83 -31.10 12.49
CA ASN A 195 -6.74 -32.05 13.11
C ASN A 195 -6.39 -33.51 12.74
N GLU A 196 -7.15 -34.47 13.27
CA GLU A 196 -6.94 -35.90 13.03
C GLU A 196 -7.04 -36.29 11.54
N GLN A 197 -7.79 -35.53 10.73
CA GLN A 197 -7.90 -35.72 9.28
C GLN A 197 -6.80 -34.94 8.51
N ASN A 198 -5.77 -34.48 9.19
CA ASN A 198 -4.67 -33.69 8.63
C ASN A 198 -5.16 -32.42 7.92
N LYS A 199 -6.23 -31.79 8.41
CA LYS A 199 -6.73 -30.48 7.93
C LYS A 199 -6.20 -29.36 8.82
N ALA A 200 -5.87 -28.24 8.21
CA ALA A 200 -5.41 -27.08 8.96
C ALA A 200 -6.54 -26.53 9.84
N VAL A 201 -6.20 -26.18 11.07
CA VAL A 201 -7.06 -25.47 12.04
C VAL A 201 -6.29 -24.27 12.54
N ILE A 202 -6.94 -23.10 12.55
CA ILE A 202 -6.32 -21.87 12.99
C ILE A 202 -6.77 -21.55 14.41
N ASP A 203 -5.79 -21.51 15.30
CA ASP A 203 -5.96 -21.06 16.68
C ASP A 203 -6.16 -19.54 16.66
N GLN A 204 -7.39 -19.10 16.89
CA GLN A 204 -7.80 -17.70 16.79
C GLN A 204 -7.16 -16.83 17.88
N ASP A 205 -6.81 -17.40 19.04
CA ASP A 205 -6.18 -16.68 20.15
C ASP A 205 -4.71 -16.35 19.85
N LYS A 206 -4.03 -17.21 19.07
CA LYS A 206 -2.66 -17.00 18.62
C LYS A 206 -2.58 -16.23 17.30
N CYS A 207 -3.64 -16.26 16.51
CA CYS A 207 -3.66 -15.67 15.20
C CYS A 207 -3.60 -14.13 15.27
N LYS A 208 -2.62 -13.53 14.57
CA LYS A 208 -2.46 -12.07 14.48
C LYS A 208 -3.18 -11.45 13.27
N GLY A 209 -3.95 -12.24 12.51
CA GLY A 209 -4.70 -11.75 11.34
C GLY A 209 -3.82 -11.27 10.17
N CYS A 210 -2.54 -11.67 10.09
CA CYS A 210 -1.59 -11.16 9.08
C CYS A 210 -1.83 -11.69 7.65
N GLY A 211 -2.73 -12.67 7.43
CA GLY A 211 -3.11 -13.19 6.13
C GLY A 211 -2.07 -14.04 5.38
N ARG A 212 -0.85 -14.22 5.90
CA ARG A 212 0.21 -15.00 5.21
C ARG A 212 -0.23 -16.40 4.80
N CYS A 213 -1.00 -17.08 5.66
CA CYS A 213 -1.53 -18.41 5.41
C CYS A 213 -2.51 -18.45 4.21
N ILE A 214 -3.24 -17.37 3.94
CA ILE A 214 -4.14 -17.26 2.78
C ILE A 214 -3.30 -17.26 1.51
N GLY A 215 -2.28 -16.40 1.42
CA GLY A 215 -1.38 -16.35 0.27
C GLY A 215 -0.54 -17.62 0.06
N ALA A 216 -0.26 -18.38 1.13
CA ALA A 216 0.46 -19.65 1.05
C ALA A 216 -0.40 -20.82 0.59
N CYS A 217 -1.73 -20.70 0.60
CA CYS A 217 -2.64 -21.77 0.27
C CYS A 217 -2.90 -21.86 -1.23
N ASN A 218 -2.31 -22.86 -1.89
CA ASN A 218 -2.53 -23.12 -3.33
C ASN A 218 -3.89 -23.76 -3.66
N PHE A 219 -4.72 -24.05 -2.66
CA PHE A 219 -5.99 -24.75 -2.81
C PHE A 219 -7.18 -23.87 -2.45
N ASP A 220 -6.96 -22.58 -2.21
CA ASP A 220 -7.96 -21.59 -1.77
C ASP A 220 -8.77 -22.05 -0.54
N ALA A 221 -8.15 -22.94 0.27
CA ALA A 221 -8.79 -23.51 1.45
C ALA A 221 -8.78 -22.56 2.66
N ILE A 222 -8.00 -21.48 2.62
CA ILE A 222 -7.93 -20.48 3.70
C ILE A 222 -8.43 -19.16 3.15
N TYR A 223 -9.37 -18.57 3.87
CA TYR A 223 -10.03 -17.33 3.48
C TYR A 223 -10.23 -16.41 4.68
N ALA A 224 -10.40 -15.11 4.44
CA ALA A 224 -10.77 -14.18 5.49
C ALA A 224 -12.24 -14.31 5.84
N LEU A 225 -12.55 -14.35 7.15
CA LEU A 225 -13.93 -14.38 7.63
C LEU A 225 -14.57 -12.99 7.45
N CYS A 226 -15.50 -12.90 6.46
CA CYS A 226 -16.71 -12.10 6.45
C CYS A 226 -16.67 -10.56 6.26
N ASP A 227 -17.82 -10.00 5.87
CA ASP A 227 -18.09 -8.62 5.49
C ASP A 227 -17.81 -7.58 6.60
N SER A 228 -17.98 -7.94 7.87
CA SER A 228 -17.65 -7.06 9.00
C SER A 228 -16.14 -6.84 9.19
N ALA A 229 -15.32 -7.78 8.73
CA ALA A 229 -13.88 -7.64 8.75
C ALA A 229 -13.40 -6.57 7.75
N ASN A 230 -14.06 -6.48 6.59
CA ASN A 230 -13.73 -5.51 5.54
C ASN A 230 -14.03 -4.08 6.01
N GLU A 231 -15.19 -3.84 6.61
CA GLU A 231 -15.54 -2.53 7.15
C GLU A 231 -14.55 -2.08 8.25
N MET A 232 -14.16 -2.98 9.14
CA MET A 232 -13.17 -2.68 10.18
C MET A 232 -11.79 -2.42 9.58
N LEU A 233 -11.39 -3.12 8.51
CA LEU A 233 -10.15 -2.83 7.80
C LEU A 233 -10.17 -1.46 7.17
N ASP A 234 -11.23 -1.14 6.44
CA ASP A 234 -11.38 0.16 5.78
C ASP A 234 -11.28 1.31 6.79
N ARG A 235 -11.89 1.15 7.97
CA ARG A 235 -11.79 2.11 9.06
C ARG A 235 -10.37 2.24 9.59
N LYS A 236 -9.68 1.11 9.86
CA LYS A 236 -8.27 1.10 10.27
C LYS A 236 -7.36 1.71 9.22
N MET A 237 -7.57 1.39 7.94
CA MET A 237 -6.80 1.99 6.84
C MET A 237 -7.02 3.50 6.76
N ALA A 238 -8.25 3.98 6.95
CA ALA A 238 -8.56 5.40 6.99
C ALA A 238 -7.87 6.10 8.17
N GLU A 239 -7.85 5.47 9.35
CA GLU A 239 -7.16 5.99 10.53
C GLU A 239 -5.64 6.05 10.31
N TYR A 240 -5.04 5.01 9.70
CA TYR A 240 -3.63 5.02 9.34
C TYR A 240 -3.31 6.13 8.31
N ALA A 241 -4.16 6.28 7.29
CA ALA A 241 -4.00 7.35 6.31
C ALA A 241 -4.10 8.73 6.95
N ALA A 242 -5.04 8.92 7.89
CA ALA A 242 -5.17 10.16 8.64
C ALA A 242 -3.93 10.44 9.50
N ALA A 243 -3.33 9.42 10.13
CA ALA A 243 -2.11 9.56 10.91
C ALA A 243 -0.91 10.00 10.05
N VAL A 244 -0.76 9.42 8.85
CA VAL A 244 0.30 9.83 7.89
C VAL A 244 0.13 11.29 7.46
N CYS A 245 -1.10 11.77 7.34
CA CYS A 245 -1.37 13.17 6.95
C CYS A 245 -1.28 14.15 8.12
N ALA A 246 -1.25 13.68 9.36
CA ALA A 246 -1.23 14.50 10.57
C ALA A 246 0.17 14.63 11.21
N GLY A 247 1.10 13.75 10.87
CA GLY A 247 2.50 13.76 11.31
C GLY A 247 3.38 14.48 10.32
#